data_ec7a8dfbd02ad644292cc58afa655b24
#
_entry.id   ec7a8dfbd02ad644292cc58afa655b24
#
_cell.length_a   1.000
_cell.length_b   1.000
_cell.length_c   1.000
_cell.angle_alpha   90.00
_cell.angle_beta   90.00
_cell.angle_gamma   90.00
#
_symmetry.space_group_name_H-M   'P 1'
#
loop_
_entity.id
_entity.type
_entity.pdbx_description
1 polymer ?
#
loop_
_entity_poly.entity_id
_entity_poly.type
_entity_poly.pdbx_seq_one_letter_code
_entity_poly.pdbx_strand_id
1 'polypeptide(L)'
;MGSNYLIKFLEEKEVPTITKKRHTYLTYYGLEQQDTYVLKEGVIKTSIILRDGREFNISYIKGPDIFSLLKDEVSQYTSAPFNVRIESETATFYRIPRVLFWEYVNQDTKLQDYVNLYYRNKLAEAIFRQQLMTMNGKNGAVCAFIYQLIPLFGREVNNGILIDFQVTNDDIAGFCGISTRNSVNRILRGLREENVITMVNQKIVVLDKDYLKQFIQA
;
A
#
# COMPACT_ATOMS: atom_id res chain seq x y z
N MET A 1 4.04 -14.86 -9.84
CA MET A 1 4.12 -16.29 -9.47
C MET A 1 4.07 -16.51 -7.95
N GLY A 2 4.75 -15.71 -7.13
CA GLY A 2 4.87 -15.95 -5.67
C GLY A 2 3.59 -15.86 -4.85
N SER A 3 2.76 -14.83 -5.02
CA SER A 3 1.54 -14.65 -4.21
C SER A 3 0.53 -15.79 -4.37
N ASN A 4 0.37 -16.32 -5.58
CA ASN A 4 -0.54 -17.44 -5.84
C ASN A 4 -0.08 -18.73 -5.14
N TYR A 5 1.23 -18.96 -5.06
CA TYR A 5 1.77 -20.10 -4.33
C TYR A 5 1.51 -19.98 -2.83
N LEU A 6 1.81 -18.81 -2.25
CA LEU A 6 1.55 -18.55 -0.83
C LEU A 6 0.08 -18.77 -0.46
N ILE A 7 -0.85 -18.23 -1.26
CA ILE A 7 -2.29 -18.38 -1.00
C ILE A 7 -2.68 -19.87 -1.02
N LYS A 8 -2.27 -20.61 -2.05
CA LYS A 8 -2.55 -22.03 -2.19
C LYS A 8 -1.97 -22.84 -1.02
N PHE A 9 -0.74 -22.53 -0.62
CA PHE A 9 -0.10 -23.16 0.54
C PHE A 9 -0.90 -22.93 1.83
N LEU A 10 -1.35 -21.68 2.08
CA LEU A 10 -2.13 -21.36 3.27
C LEU A 10 -3.51 -22.04 3.27
N GLU A 11 -4.12 -22.20 2.09
CA GLU A 11 -5.37 -22.97 1.92
C GLU A 11 -5.17 -24.48 2.18
N GLU A 12 -4.10 -25.06 1.66
CA GLU A 12 -3.74 -26.47 1.92
C GLU A 12 -3.42 -26.74 3.39
N LYS A 13 -2.92 -25.73 4.12
CA LYS A 13 -2.68 -25.79 5.57
C LYS A 13 -3.91 -25.42 6.41
N GLU A 14 -5.06 -25.16 5.78
CA GLU A 14 -6.31 -24.78 6.45
C GLU A 14 -6.15 -23.57 7.40
N VAL A 15 -5.27 -22.61 7.04
CA VAL A 15 -5.01 -21.43 7.87
C VAL A 15 -6.29 -20.61 8.00
N PRO A 16 -6.73 -20.26 9.23
CA PRO A 16 -7.98 -19.54 9.46
C PRO A 16 -7.93 -18.13 8.87
N THR A 17 -9.10 -17.66 8.44
CA THR A 17 -9.27 -16.30 7.92
C THR A 17 -10.07 -15.42 8.87
N ILE A 18 -9.78 -14.13 8.83
CA ILE A 18 -10.57 -13.08 9.48
C ILE A 18 -10.97 -12.03 8.47
N THR A 19 -12.18 -11.48 8.59
CA THR A 19 -12.67 -10.39 7.73
C THR A 19 -12.92 -9.13 8.58
N LYS A 20 -12.49 -7.99 8.07
CA LYS A 20 -12.66 -6.67 8.68
C LYS A 20 -13.41 -5.75 7.72
N LYS A 21 -14.18 -4.80 8.28
CA LYS A 21 -14.96 -3.81 7.54
C LYS A 21 -14.14 -2.54 7.27
N ARG A 22 -14.55 -1.79 6.27
CA ARG A 22 -13.98 -0.50 5.89
C ARG A 22 -13.80 0.43 7.10
N HIS A 23 -12.70 1.18 7.09
CA HIS A 23 -12.30 2.14 8.12
C HIS A 23 -12.03 1.54 9.51
N THR A 24 -12.01 0.22 9.66
CA THR A 24 -11.50 -0.43 10.87
C THR A 24 -10.00 -0.70 10.73
N TYR A 25 -9.34 -0.87 11.87
CA TYR A 25 -7.92 -1.22 11.91
C TYR A 25 -7.74 -2.71 12.20
N LEU A 26 -6.81 -3.33 11.49
CA LEU A 26 -6.34 -4.67 11.81
C LEU A 26 -5.31 -4.62 12.94
N THR A 27 -4.44 -3.62 12.91
CA THR A 27 -3.37 -3.41 13.88
C THR A 27 -2.99 -1.93 13.99
N TYR A 28 -2.41 -1.57 15.12
CA TYR A 28 -1.85 -0.23 15.37
C TYR A 28 -0.34 -0.31 15.59
N TYR A 29 0.38 0.70 15.14
CA TYR A 29 1.81 0.86 15.36
C TYR A 29 2.18 0.71 16.85
N GLY A 30 3.21 -0.07 17.12
CA GLY A 30 3.73 -0.28 18.47
C GLY A 30 2.97 -1.29 19.33
N LEU A 31 1.76 -1.75 18.93
CA LEU A 31 1.06 -2.79 19.67
C LEU A 31 1.72 -4.15 19.47
N GLU A 32 1.81 -4.91 20.55
CA GLU A 32 2.30 -6.29 20.51
C GLU A 32 1.40 -7.17 19.65
N GLN A 33 2.01 -8.02 18.85
CA GLN A 33 1.33 -8.97 17.97
C GLN A 33 2.05 -10.32 17.97
N GLN A 34 1.24 -11.38 17.92
CA GLN A 34 1.72 -12.76 17.82
C GLN A 34 1.58 -13.32 16.40
N ASP A 35 0.75 -12.69 15.59
CA ASP A 35 0.35 -13.22 14.28
C ASP A 35 1.05 -12.50 13.13
N THR A 36 1.27 -13.25 12.07
CA THR A 36 1.52 -12.77 10.73
C THR A 36 0.20 -12.77 9.96
N TYR A 37 -0.03 -11.72 9.16
CA TYR A 37 -1.23 -11.59 8.36
C TYR A 37 -0.87 -11.55 6.88
N VAL A 38 -1.62 -12.33 6.08
CA VAL A 38 -1.57 -12.29 4.63
C VAL A 38 -2.92 -11.80 4.12
N LEU A 39 -2.93 -10.70 3.38
CA LEU A 39 -4.15 -10.18 2.75
C LEU A 39 -4.58 -11.16 1.66
N LYS A 40 -5.75 -11.76 1.79
CA LYS A 40 -6.37 -12.64 0.78
C LYS A 40 -7.06 -11.81 -0.29
N GLU A 41 -7.88 -10.87 0.13
CA GLU A 41 -8.66 -9.98 -0.73
C GLU A 41 -8.93 -8.65 -0.06
N GLY A 42 -9.23 -7.63 -0.87
CA GLY A 42 -9.50 -6.28 -0.41
C GLY A 42 -8.33 -5.33 -0.60
N VAL A 43 -8.46 -4.14 0.00
CA VAL A 43 -7.45 -3.06 -0.03
C VAL A 43 -7.21 -2.58 1.38
N ILE A 44 -5.96 -2.45 1.74
CA ILE A 44 -5.50 -1.88 3.01
C ILE A 44 -4.58 -0.69 2.78
N LYS A 45 -4.51 0.18 3.77
CA LYS A 45 -3.52 1.26 3.88
C LYS A 45 -2.62 1.00 5.08
N THR A 46 -1.32 1.12 4.87
CA THR A 46 -0.33 1.13 5.95
C THR A 46 0.13 2.54 6.24
N SER A 47 0.24 2.90 7.52
CA SER A 47 0.56 4.27 7.95
C SER A 47 1.17 4.31 9.35
N ILE A 48 1.75 5.47 9.69
CA ILE A 48 2.17 5.83 11.05
C ILE A 48 1.50 7.15 11.40
N ILE A 49 0.87 7.23 12.56
CA ILE A 49 0.34 8.48 13.10
C ILE A 49 1.47 9.20 13.85
N LEU A 50 1.78 10.39 13.41
CA LEU A 50 2.82 11.24 13.99
C LEU A 50 2.32 11.86 15.31
N ARG A 51 3.24 12.40 16.13
CA ARG A 51 2.93 13.03 17.42
C ARG A 51 1.98 14.23 17.31
N ASP A 52 1.97 14.90 16.17
CA ASP A 52 1.10 16.04 15.88
C ASP A 52 -0.27 15.64 15.29
N GLY A 53 -0.56 14.33 15.25
CA GLY A 53 -1.82 13.77 14.75
C GLY A 53 -1.87 13.60 13.21
N ARG A 54 -0.88 14.05 12.47
CA ARG A 54 -0.81 13.79 11.03
C ARG A 54 -0.52 12.32 10.76
N GLU A 55 -1.10 11.80 9.69
CA GLU A 55 -0.86 10.45 9.23
C GLU A 55 0.21 10.45 8.13
N PHE A 56 1.31 9.73 8.37
CA PHE A 56 2.31 9.42 7.35
C PHE A 56 1.93 8.09 6.69
N ASN A 57 1.47 8.15 5.46
CA ASN A 57 1.04 6.99 4.70
C ASN A 57 2.24 6.31 4.03
N ILE A 58 2.31 4.97 4.18
CA ILE A 58 3.40 4.16 3.65
C ILE A 58 2.99 3.53 2.32
N SER A 59 1.88 2.78 2.28
CA SER A 59 1.42 2.14 1.04
C SER A 59 -0.07 1.81 1.07
N TYR A 60 -0.68 1.78 -0.13
CA TYR A 60 -1.85 0.95 -0.39
C TYR A 60 -1.38 -0.43 -0.81
N ILE A 61 -2.05 -1.46 -0.31
CA ILE A 61 -1.80 -2.85 -0.66
C ILE A 61 -3.13 -3.45 -1.09
N LYS A 62 -3.15 -4.02 -2.29
CA LYS A 62 -4.30 -4.74 -2.85
C LYS A 62 -3.99 -6.23 -2.83
N GLY A 63 -4.89 -7.03 -2.28
CA GLY A 63 -4.70 -8.48 -2.17
C GLY A 63 -4.70 -9.21 -3.53
N PRO A 64 -4.10 -10.41 -3.59
CA PRO A 64 -3.43 -11.07 -2.49
C PRO A 64 -1.96 -10.62 -2.31
N ASP A 65 -1.56 -10.30 -1.08
CA ASP A 65 -0.17 -9.95 -0.74
C ASP A 65 0.11 -10.14 0.76
N ILE A 66 1.38 -10.31 1.10
CA ILE A 66 1.84 -10.28 2.49
C ILE A 66 2.34 -8.86 2.81
N PHE A 67 2.14 -8.39 4.04
CA PHE A 67 2.53 -7.03 4.43
C PHE A 67 3.19 -6.94 5.81
N SER A 68 3.17 -8.02 6.58
CA SER A 68 3.55 -8.01 8.01
C SER A 68 4.91 -8.65 8.32
N LEU A 69 5.81 -8.77 7.33
CA LEU A 69 7.11 -9.43 7.50
C LEU A 69 8.21 -8.55 8.13
N LEU A 70 7.93 -7.27 8.42
CA LEU A 70 8.92 -6.37 9.06
C LEU A 70 9.01 -6.61 10.57
N LYS A 71 9.26 -7.86 10.96
CA LYS A 71 9.36 -8.31 12.34
C LYS A 71 10.42 -9.39 12.42
N ASP A 72 11.03 -9.58 13.61
CA ASP A 72 11.98 -10.67 13.79
C ASP A 72 11.30 -12.05 13.70
N GLU A 73 12.10 -13.08 13.41
CA GLU A 73 11.63 -14.43 13.12
C GLU A 73 11.43 -15.28 14.38
N VAL A 74 12.03 -14.90 15.50
CA VAL A 74 12.18 -15.76 16.68
C VAL A 74 11.35 -15.33 17.88
N SER A 75 11.07 -14.02 18.03
CA SER A 75 10.32 -13.54 19.18
C SER A 75 8.84 -13.89 19.05
N GLN A 76 8.26 -14.47 20.10
CA GLN A 76 6.83 -14.80 20.13
C GLN A 76 5.96 -13.54 20.00
N TYR A 77 6.40 -12.42 20.60
CA TYR A 77 5.74 -11.14 20.56
C TYR A 77 6.64 -10.10 19.91
N THR A 78 6.08 -9.24 19.08
CA THR A 78 6.78 -8.11 18.50
C THR A 78 5.83 -6.96 18.24
N SER A 79 6.35 -5.74 18.26
CA SER A 79 5.54 -4.55 17.99
C SER A 79 5.15 -4.45 16.52
N ALA A 80 3.92 -4.04 16.24
CA ALA A 80 3.48 -3.75 14.88
C ALA A 80 4.28 -2.58 14.27
N PRO A 81 4.87 -2.73 13.08
CA PRO A 81 5.74 -1.71 12.48
C PRO A 81 4.96 -0.50 11.93
N PHE A 82 3.65 -0.62 11.76
CA PHE A 82 2.75 0.43 11.25
C PHE A 82 1.29 0.09 11.58
N ASN A 83 0.42 1.08 11.42
CA ASN A 83 -1.03 0.87 11.42
C ASN A 83 -1.44 0.18 10.12
N VAL A 84 -2.47 -0.66 10.19
CA VAL A 84 -3.12 -1.28 9.02
C VAL A 84 -4.60 -0.97 9.06
N ARG A 85 -5.07 -0.09 8.16
CA ARG A 85 -6.48 0.31 8.03
C ARG A 85 -7.10 -0.32 6.78
N ILE A 86 -8.33 -0.78 6.89
CA ILE A 86 -9.10 -1.34 5.78
C ILE A 86 -9.70 -0.20 4.94
N GLU A 87 -9.46 -0.21 3.63
CA GLU A 87 -9.90 0.83 2.69
C GLU A 87 -11.01 0.36 1.73
N SER A 88 -11.05 -0.93 1.38
CA SER A 88 -12.17 -1.53 0.67
C SER A 88 -13.38 -1.72 1.60
N GLU A 89 -14.55 -2.05 1.07
CA GLU A 89 -15.75 -2.34 1.86
C GLU A 89 -15.47 -3.39 2.93
N THR A 90 -14.77 -4.45 2.52
CA THR A 90 -14.23 -5.48 3.42
C THR A 90 -12.82 -5.85 2.99
N ALA A 91 -12.04 -6.41 3.90
CA ALA A 91 -10.78 -7.08 3.60
C ALA A 91 -10.68 -8.38 4.42
N THR A 92 -10.24 -9.44 3.76
CA THR A 92 -10.08 -10.78 4.35
C THR A 92 -8.60 -11.13 4.44
N PHE A 93 -8.19 -11.65 5.59
CA PHE A 93 -6.81 -11.98 5.90
C PHE A 93 -6.69 -13.42 6.37
N TYR A 94 -5.65 -14.13 5.94
CA TYR A 94 -5.17 -15.29 6.67
C TYR A 94 -4.47 -14.80 7.94
N ARG A 95 -4.77 -15.46 9.04
CA ARG A 95 -4.17 -15.19 10.34
C ARG A 95 -3.38 -16.41 10.78
N ILE A 96 -2.07 -16.27 10.94
CA ILE A 96 -1.19 -17.36 11.28
C ILE A 96 -0.25 -16.94 12.42
N PRO A 97 -0.05 -17.75 13.47
CA PRO A 97 0.97 -17.50 14.48
C PRO A 97 2.32 -17.29 13.79
N ARG A 98 3.03 -16.22 14.16
CA ARG A 98 4.26 -15.80 13.47
C ARG A 98 5.34 -16.88 13.49
N VAL A 99 5.55 -17.53 14.64
CA VAL A 99 6.51 -18.63 14.77
C VAL A 99 6.19 -19.76 13.80
N LEU A 100 4.92 -20.16 13.71
CA LEU A 100 4.46 -21.19 12.77
C LEU A 100 4.65 -20.78 11.30
N PHE A 101 4.43 -19.51 10.97
CA PHE A 101 4.68 -19.01 9.61
C PHE A 101 6.15 -19.18 9.23
N TRP A 102 7.08 -18.83 10.13
CA TRP A 102 8.52 -18.97 9.88
C TRP A 102 8.97 -20.43 9.88
N GLU A 103 8.35 -21.32 10.67
CA GLU A 103 8.57 -22.76 10.55
C GLU A 103 8.21 -23.25 9.13
N TYR A 104 7.09 -22.80 8.57
CA TYR A 104 6.70 -23.14 7.20
C TYR A 104 7.69 -22.57 6.18
N VAL A 105 8.12 -21.34 6.33
CA VAL A 105 9.12 -20.73 5.44
C VAL A 105 10.43 -21.52 5.49
N ASN A 106 10.88 -21.92 6.66
CA ASN A 106 12.14 -22.67 6.82
C ASN A 106 12.08 -24.09 6.24
N GLN A 107 10.89 -24.67 6.11
CA GLN A 107 10.68 -26.02 5.57
C GLN A 107 10.37 -26.04 4.06
N ASP A 108 10.03 -24.91 3.45
CA ASP A 108 9.60 -24.82 2.06
C ASP A 108 10.45 -23.81 1.27
N THR A 109 11.25 -24.30 0.35
CA THR A 109 12.17 -23.48 -0.46
C THR A 109 11.44 -22.45 -1.35
N LYS A 110 10.22 -22.74 -1.80
CA LYS A 110 9.41 -21.78 -2.59
C LYS A 110 8.88 -20.64 -1.74
N LEU A 111 8.54 -20.92 -0.47
CA LEU A 111 8.20 -19.86 0.48
C LEU A 111 9.41 -19.01 0.84
N GLN A 112 10.60 -19.62 1.00
CA GLN A 112 11.86 -18.87 1.21
C GLN A 112 12.14 -17.94 0.02
N ASP A 113 12.03 -18.44 -1.19
CA ASP A 113 12.22 -17.64 -2.42
C ASP A 113 11.21 -16.48 -2.50
N TYR A 114 9.95 -16.75 -2.14
CA TYR A 114 8.92 -15.72 -2.07
C TYR A 114 9.25 -14.63 -1.05
N VAL A 115 9.64 -14.99 0.15
CA VAL A 115 10.03 -14.05 1.22
C VAL A 115 11.25 -13.24 0.81
N ASN A 116 12.27 -13.87 0.23
CA ASN A 116 13.47 -13.19 -0.27
C ASN A 116 13.12 -12.19 -1.39
N LEU A 117 12.21 -12.56 -2.30
CA LEU A 117 11.73 -11.67 -3.35
C LEU A 117 10.92 -10.50 -2.76
N TYR A 118 10.08 -10.77 -1.76
CA TYR A 118 9.33 -9.77 -1.03
C TYR A 118 10.27 -8.69 -0.45
N TYR A 119 11.29 -9.08 0.30
CA TYR A 119 12.23 -8.12 0.89
C TYR A 119 12.99 -7.31 -0.16
N ARG A 120 13.46 -7.95 -1.25
CA ARG A 120 14.11 -7.23 -2.35
C ARG A 120 13.19 -6.20 -2.98
N ASN A 121 11.94 -6.56 -3.24
CA ASN A 121 10.96 -5.64 -3.82
C ASN A 121 10.65 -4.48 -2.87
N LYS A 122 10.45 -4.76 -1.57
CA LYS A 122 10.17 -3.71 -0.57
C LYS A 122 11.35 -2.76 -0.39
N LEU A 123 12.58 -3.26 -0.44
CA LEU A 123 13.78 -2.42 -0.40
C LEU A 123 13.87 -1.53 -1.66
N ALA A 124 13.66 -2.08 -2.84
CA ALA A 124 13.64 -1.32 -4.09
C ALA A 124 12.54 -0.24 -4.09
N GLU A 125 11.33 -0.58 -3.64
CA GLU A 125 10.24 0.38 -3.47
C GLU A 125 10.61 1.51 -2.50
N ALA A 126 11.26 1.20 -1.38
CA ALA A 126 11.69 2.18 -0.39
C ALA A 126 12.73 3.15 -0.95
N ILE A 127 13.75 2.65 -1.65
CA ILE A 127 14.78 3.46 -2.32
C ILE A 127 14.13 4.38 -3.36
N PHE A 128 13.24 3.82 -4.19
CA PHE A 128 12.55 4.59 -5.21
C PHE A 128 11.69 5.71 -4.61
N ARG A 129 10.94 5.44 -3.54
CA ARG A 129 10.16 6.46 -2.82
C ARG A 129 11.04 7.56 -2.24
N GLN A 130 12.17 7.20 -1.62
CA GLN A 130 13.12 8.18 -1.10
C GLN A 130 13.59 9.13 -2.21
N GLN A 131 13.91 8.58 -3.39
CA GLN A 131 14.27 9.38 -4.57
C GLN A 131 13.14 10.33 -4.98
N LEU A 132 11.91 9.85 -5.10
CA LEU A 132 10.75 10.67 -5.48
C LEU A 132 10.50 11.82 -4.52
N MET A 133 10.59 11.55 -3.21
CA MET A 133 10.36 12.57 -2.18
C MET A 133 11.46 13.65 -2.15
N THR A 134 12.68 13.30 -2.54
CA THR A 134 13.83 14.21 -2.47
C THR A 134 13.96 15.08 -3.72
N MET A 135 13.66 14.53 -4.90
CA MET A 135 14.03 15.18 -6.17
C MET A 135 12.89 15.97 -6.83
N ASN A 136 11.63 15.66 -6.55
CA ASN A 136 10.51 16.17 -7.37
C ASN A 136 9.72 17.33 -6.73
N GLY A 137 10.05 17.76 -5.52
CA GLY A 137 9.24 18.72 -4.78
C GLY A 137 7.80 18.24 -4.59
N LYS A 138 6.92 19.10 -4.09
CA LYS A 138 5.53 18.73 -3.76
C LYS A 138 4.68 18.35 -4.98
N ASN A 139 4.86 19.08 -6.09
CA ASN A 139 4.09 18.83 -7.32
C ASN A 139 4.46 17.48 -7.93
N GLY A 140 5.74 17.24 -8.11
CA GLY A 140 6.20 15.97 -8.65
C GLY A 140 5.92 14.77 -7.75
N ALA A 141 5.95 14.94 -6.42
CA ALA A 141 5.54 13.88 -5.49
C ALA A 141 4.07 13.49 -5.68
N VAL A 142 3.17 14.45 -5.90
CA VAL A 142 1.75 14.17 -6.20
C VAL A 142 1.60 13.50 -7.55
N CYS A 143 2.30 13.96 -8.59
CA CYS A 143 2.28 13.33 -9.92
C CYS A 143 2.76 11.88 -9.86
N ALA A 144 3.88 11.62 -9.20
CA ALA A 144 4.43 10.29 -9.00
C ALA A 144 3.48 9.39 -8.22
N PHE A 145 2.85 9.91 -7.17
CA PHE A 145 1.86 9.17 -6.40
C PHE A 145 0.64 8.78 -7.25
N ILE A 146 0.07 9.72 -8.02
CA ILE A 146 -1.06 9.42 -8.91
C ILE A 146 -0.67 8.33 -9.91
N TYR A 147 0.53 8.40 -10.49
CA TYR A 147 1.01 7.37 -11.41
C TYR A 147 1.11 6.00 -10.74
N GLN A 148 1.59 5.92 -9.49
CA GLN A 148 1.67 4.67 -8.72
C GLN A 148 0.30 4.05 -8.42
N LEU A 149 -0.79 4.82 -8.44
CA LEU A 149 -2.14 4.28 -8.29
C LEU A 149 -2.62 3.54 -9.55
N ILE A 150 -2.05 3.82 -10.73
CA ILE A 150 -2.47 3.21 -12.00
C ILE A 150 -2.36 1.68 -11.97
N PRO A 151 -1.23 1.05 -11.62
CA PRO A 151 -1.14 -0.41 -11.59
C PRO A 151 -2.01 -1.06 -10.51
N LEU A 152 -2.40 -0.33 -9.46
CA LEU A 152 -3.23 -0.85 -8.38
C LEU A 152 -4.73 -0.75 -8.69
N PHE A 153 -5.15 0.39 -9.26
CA PHE A 153 -6.56 0.77 -9.35
C PHE A 153 -6.96 1.29 -10.73
N GLY A 154 -6.03 1.36 -11.70
CA GLY A 154 -6.30 1.88 -13.02
C GLY A 154 -7.24 0.99 -13.82
N ARG A 155 -8.23 1.61 -14.44
CA ARG A 155 -9.14 1.01 -15.43
C ARG A 155 -9.23 1.93 -16.63
N GLU A 156 -8.96 1.39 -17.81
CA GLU A 156 -9.10 2.15 -19.07
C GLU A 156 -10.55 2.63 -19.25
N VAL A 157 -10.70 3.88 -19.65
CA VAL A 157 -11.97 4.52 -20.01
C VAL A 157 -11.76 5.32 -21.30
N ASN A 158 -12.85 5.79 -21.93
CA ASN A 158 -12.81 6.45 -23.24
C ASN A 158 -11.78 7.58 -23.36
N ASN A 159 -11.55 8.33 -22.28
CA ASN A 159 -10.68 9.52 -22.29
C ASN A 159 -9.50 9.41 -21.33
N GLY A 160 -9.00 8.21 -21.05
CA GLY A 160 -7.83 8.05 -20.18
C GLY A 160 -7.93 6.87 -19.22
N ILE A 161 -7.34 6.98 -18.03
CA ILE A 161 -7.29 5.91 -17.04
C ILE A 161 -8.00 6.37 -15.78
N LEU A 162 -9.15 5.75 -15.47
CA LEU A 162 -9.84 5.96 -14.20
C LEU A 162 -9.10 5.23 -13.08
N ILE A 163 -8.71 5.95 -12.05
CA ILE A 163 -8.29 5.35 -10.78
C ILE A 163 -9.57 4.93 -10.03
N ASP A 164 -9.96 3.68 -10.19
CA ASP A 164 -11.23 3.12 -9.65
C ASP A 164 -11.13 2.88 -8.13
N PHE A 165 -10.61 3.87 -7.45
CA PHE A 165 -10.45 3.94 -6.00
C PHE A 165 -10.51 5.39 -5.55
N GLN A 166 -11.26 5.67 -4.48
CA GLN A 166 -11.37 7.01 -3.94
C GLN A 166 -10.19 7.30 -3.00
N VAL A 167 -9.36 8.29 -3.38
CA VAL A 167 -8.24 8.77 -2.57
C VAL A 167 -8.56 10.17 -2.08
N THR A 168 -8.47 10.40 -0.78
CA THR A 168 -8.71 11.72 -0.19
C THR A 168 -7.50 12.63 -0.32
N ASN A 169 -7.72 13.94 -0.24
CA ASN A 169 -6.60 14.90 -0.24
C ASN A 169 -5.69 14.75 1.00
N ASP A 170 -6.25 14.26 2.12
CA ASP A 170 -5.48 13.96 3.30
C ASP A 170 -4.60 12.72 3.10
N ASP A 171 -5.11 11.70 2.38
CA ASP A 171 -4.28 10.56 1.97
C ASP A 171 -3.14 11.00 1.06
N ILE A 172 -3.42 11.82 0.04
CA ILE A 172 -2.38 12.35 -0.86
C ILE A 172 -1.34 13.15 -0.06
N ALA A 173 -1.78 13.99 0.87
CA ALA A 173 -0.90 14.75 1.75
C ALA A 173 0.02 13.81 2.55
N GLY A 174 -0.56 12.76 3.16
CA GLY A 174 0.16 11.77 3.95
C GLY A 174 1.16 10.95 3.13
N PHE A 175 0.83 10.59 1.89
CA PHE A 175 1.75 9.88 0.97
C PHE A 175 2.88 10.75 0.42
N CYS A 176 2.60 12.03 0.20
CA CYS A 176 3.54 12.95 -0.44
C CYS A 176 4.33 13.82 0.56
N GLY A 177 4.18 13.60 1.88
CA GLY A 177 4.83 14.43 2.89
C GLY A 177 4.40 15.91 2.87
N ILE A 178 3.17 16.18 2.41
CA ILE A 178 2.62 17.54 2.31
C ILE A 178 1.86 17.87 3.60
N SER A 179 2.21 18.97 4.25
CA SER A 179 1.68 19.32 5.57
C SER A 179 0.22 19.77 5.57
N THR A 180 -0.35 20.18 4.43
CA THR A 180 -1.70 20.73 4.39
C THR A 180 -2.53 20.22 3.21
N ARG A 181 -3.79 19.91 3.45
CA ARG A 181 -4.81 19.57 2.44
C ARG A 181 -4.97 20.68 1.38
N ASN A 182 -4.84 21.95 1.79
CA ASN A 182 -4.96 23.08 0.85
C ASN A 182 -3.84 23.09 -0.19
N SER A 183 -2.62 22.68 0.16
CA SER A 183 -1.52 22.56 -0.80
C SER A 183 -1.81 21.44 -1.81
N VAL A 184 -2.36 20.31 -1.40
CA VAL A 184 -2.80 19.26 -2.31
C VAL A 184 -3.91 19.75 -3.24
N ASN A 185 -4.92 20.43 -2.70
CA ASN A 185 -6.01 21.00 -3.51
C ASN A 185 -5.48 21.91 -4.62
N ARG A 186 -4.50 22.79 -4.32
CA ARG A 186 -3.89 23.69 -5.29
C ARG A 186 -3.14 22.91 -6.39
N ILE A 187 -2.40 21.88 -6.02
CA ILE A 187 -1.68 21.03 -6.99
C ILE A 187 -2.67 20.31 -7.90
N LEU A 188 -3.69 19.64 -7.34
CA LEU A 188 -4.69 18.93 -8.13
C LEU A 188 -5.50 19.88 -9.03
N ARG A 189 -5.70 21.13 -8.60
CA ARG A 189 -6.33 22.16 -9.44
C ARG A 189 -5.45 22.51 -10.64
N GLY A 190 -4.15 22.74 -10.42
CA GLY A 190 -3.20 22.99 -11.52
C GLY A 190 -3.17 21.85 -12.53
N LEU A 191 -3.07 20.60 -12.07
CA LEU A 191 -3.10 19.42 -12.94
C LEU A 191 -4.39 19.30 -13.77
N ARG A 192 -5.53 19.78 -13.23
CA ARG A 192 -6.80 19.84 -14.01
C ARG A 192 -6.80 20.97 -15.04
N GLU A 193 -6.28 22.14 -14.68
CA GLU A 193 -6.16 23.28 -15.59
C GLU A 193 -5.22 22.97 -16.77
N GLU A 194 -4.19 22.14 -16.52
CA GLU A 194 -3.25 21.61 -17.53
C GLU A 194 -3.77 20.38 -18.28
N ASN A 195 -5.01 19.94 -18.02
CA ASN A 195 -5.60 18.73 -18.62
C ASN A 195 -4.80 17.44 -18.41
N VAL A 196 -4.01 17.36 -17.33
CA VAL A 196 -3.29 16.12 -16.96
C VAL A 196 -4.21 15.14 -16.30
N ILE A 197 -5.13 15.62 -15.46
CA ILE A 197 -6.15 14.80 -14.78
C ILE A 197 -7.52 15.46 -14.88
N THR A 198 -8.57 14.67 -14.62
CA THR A 198 -9.89 15.19 -14.27
C THR A 198 -10.50 14.41 -13.13
N MET A 199 -11.65 14.83 -12.63
CA MET A 199 -12.36 14.16 -11.52
C MET A 199 -13.74 13.69 -11.98
N VAL A 200 -14.05 12.42 -11.74
CA VAL A 200 -15.36 11.82 -12.01
C VAL A 200 -15.81 11.08 -10.75
N ASN A 201 -16.95 11.48 -10.18
CA ASN A 201 -17.47 10.87 -8.95
C ASN A 201 -16.43 10.77 -7.82
N GLN A 202 -15.67 11.84 -7.59
CA GLN A 202 -14.59 11.93 -6.59
C GLN A 202 -13.39 10.99 -6.84
N LYS A 203 -13.30 10.38 -8.02
CA LYS A 203 -12.16 9.57 -8.46
C LYS A 203 -11.35 10.34 -9.49
N ILE A 204 -10.04 10.09 -9.50
CA ILE A 204 -9.11 10.71 -10.44
C ILE A 204 -9.20 9.95 -11.77
N VAL A 205 -9.32 10.69 -12.87
CA VAL A 205 -9.08 10.18 -14.22
C VAL A 205 -7.80 10.80 -14.75
N VAL A 206 -6.82 9.98 -15.06
CA VAL A 206 -5.57 10.39 -15.68
C VAL A 206 -5.81 10.55 -17.19
N LEU A 207 -5.64 11.76 -17.69
CA LEU A 207 -5.80 12.11 -19.11
C LEU A 207 -4.44 12.05 -19.83
N ASP A 208 -3.38 12.49 -19.18
CA ASP A 208 -2.01 12.45 -19.69
C ASP A 208 -1.10 11.62 -18.74
N LYS A 209 -0.95 10.34 -19.09
CA LYS A 209 -0.09 9.41 -18.35
C LYS A 209 1.40 9.75 -18.53
N ASP A 210 1.79 10.25 -19.68
CA ASP A 210 3.20 10.52 -20.00
C ASP A 210 3.70 11.75 -19.24
N TYR A 211 2.86 12.75 -19.02
CA TYR A 211 3.16 13.84 -18.11
C TYR A 211 3.49 13.34 -16.69
N LEU A 212 2.66 12.46 -16.15
CA LEU A 212 2.90 11.92 -14.81
C LEU A 212 4.17 11.05 -14.76
N LYS A 213 4.46 10.32 -15.86
CA LYS A 213 5.60 9.43 -15.97
C LYS A 213 6.94 10.15 -15.87
N GLN A 214 7.03 11.42 -16.28
CA GLN A 214 8.25 12.22 -16.20
C GLN A 214 8.80 12.33 -14.77
N PHE A 215 7.94 12.27 -13.76
CA PHE A 215 8.32 12.36 -12.37
C PHE A 215 8.77 11.05 -11.75
N ILE A 216 8.79 9.95 -12.52
CA ILE A 216 9.19 8.63 -12.05
C ILE A 216 10.42 8.12 -12.80
N GLN A 217 10.74 8.70 -13.94
CA GLN A 217 11.94 8.36 -14.72
C GLN A 217 13.11 9.17 -14.17
N ALA A 218 14.13 8.46 -13.63
CA ALA A 218 15.46 8.98 -13.42
C ALA A 218 16.29 8.76 -14.68
#